data_72339cb1f9a1a2ee8de0c4882a2f2fee
#
_entry.id   72339cb1f9a1a2ee8de0c4882a2f2fee
#
_cell.length_a   1.000
_cell.length_b   1.000
_cell.length_c   1.000
_cell.angle_alpha   90.00
_cell.angle_beta   90.00
_cell.angle_gamma   90.00
#
_symmetry.space_group_name_H-M   'P 1'
#
loop_
_entity.id
_entity.type
_entity.pdbx_description
1 polymer ?
#
loop_
_entity_poly.entity_id
_entity_poly.type
_entity_poly.pdbx_seq_one_letter_code
_entity_poly.pdbx_strand_id
1 'polypeptide(L)'
;MSELLATPASDGAPAHPGPRTQADRTARARRRLIQAAIRLLAERGYTGTTLAEIGREAGLSRGLVTHHFGSKDACIIAAIEEIRATAQRVFQEGAVDGRRGLARIDNLIAMYIGSARGGTQYVRALYVVMADAISEAPSLREAVAHVNEVFRSHLRAMLAEAVEDGEIPPDTDLAANAVLVEGLLRGVCLQWFTDPDRVDLDAAIRAAQHMVRAGLAAQPSPRT
;
A
#
# COMPACT_ATOMS: atom_id res chain seq x y z
N MET A 1 66.76 -21.90 -16.02
CA MET A 1 65.89 -22.92 -16.65
C MET A 1 64.52 -22.72 -16.10
N SER A 2 63.83 -22.09 -16.91
CA SER A 2 62.62 -22.45 -17.74
C SER A 2 61.37 -22.19 -16.97
N GLU A 3 60.71 -21.22 -17.44
CA GLU A 3 59.52 -21.14 -18.30
C GLU A 3 58.20 -21.13 -17.55
N LEU A 4 57.59 -20.00 -17.65
CA LEU A 4 56.33 -19.75 -18.38
C LEU A 4 55.11 -20.55 -17.94
N LEU A 5 54.12 -19.83 -17.45
CA LEU A 5 52.79 -19.98 -17.97
C LEU A 5 51.95 -18.74 -17.62
N ALA A 6 51.68 -17.96 -18.66
CA ALA A 6 50.73 -16.83 -18.65
C ALA A 6 49.31 -17.37 -18.54
N THR A 7 48.53 -16.80 -17.60
CA THR A 7 47.07 -16.96 -17.53
C THR A 7 46.43 -15.89 -18.40
N PRO A 8 45.55 -16.21 -19.32
CA PRO A 8 44.81 -15.18 -20.08
C PRO A 8 43.77 -14.52 -19.17
N ALA A 9 43.79 -13.20 -19.16
CA ALA A 9 42.75 -12.35 -18.61
C ALA A 9 41.46 -12.60 -19.39
N SER A 10 40.42 -13.10 -18.73
CA SER A 10 39.09 -13.13 -19.24
C SER A 10 38.45 -11.77 -18.99
N ASP A 11 38.50 -10.91 -20.01
CA ASP A 11 37.73 -9.68 -20.12
C ASP A 11 36.24 -10.04 -20.20
N GLY A 12 35.57 -10.10 -19.05
CA GLY A 12 34.13 -10.15 -18.94
C GLY A 12 33.55 -8.76 -19.16
N ALA A 13 33.41 -8.33 -20.42
CA ALA A 13 32.66 -7.12 -20.73
C ALA A 13 31.24 -7.22 -20.14
N PRO A 14 30.73 -6.13 -19.52
CA PRO A 14 29.35 -6.13 -19.02
C PRO A 14 28.39 -6.35 -20.20
N ALA A 15 27.56 -7.38 -20.10
CA ALA A 15 26.56 -7.71 -21.11
C ALA A 15 25.68 -6.48 -21.38
N HIS A 16 25.77 -5.92 -22.56
CA HIS A 16 24.88 -4.86 -23.02
C HIS A 16 23.44 -5.40 -22.96
N PRO A 17 22.49 -4.67 -22.34
CA PRO A 17 21.08 -5.08 -22.36
C PRO A 17 20.64 -5.15 -23.82
N GLY A 18 20.20 -6.32 -24.26
CA GLY A 18 19.73 -6.56 -25.62
C GLY A 18 18.61 -5.62 -26.03
N PRO A 19 18.27 -5.53 -27.32
CA PRO A 19 17.27 -4.60 -27.84
C PRO A 19 15.92 -4.84 -27.13
N ARG A 20 15.40 -3.77 -26.50
CA ARG A 20 14.13 -3.80 -25.75
C ARG A 20 13.00 -4.23 -26.66
N THR A 21 12.26 -5.27 -26.25
CA THR A 21 11.12 -5.79 -27.00
C THR A 21 9.96 -4.79 -27.04
N GLN A 22 9.01 -4.98 -27.96
CA GLN A 22 7.76 -4.21 -28.00
C GLN A 22 6.97 -4.38 -26.68
N ALA A 23 6.97 -5.59 -26.12
CA ALA A 23 6.35 -5.88 -24.83
C ALA A 23 6.95 -5.04 -23.67
N ASP A 24 8.30 -4.90 -23.64
CA ASP A 24 8.99 -4.07 -22.62
C ASP A 24 8.61 -2.59 -22.74
N ARG A 25 8.52 -2.09 -23.97
CA ARG A 25 8.09 -0.70 -24.23
C ARG A 25 6.67 -0.46 -23.75
N THR A 26 5.76 -1.38 -24.05
CA THR A 26 4.35 -1.34 -23.65
C THR A 26 4.20 -1.38 -22.12
N ALA A 27 4.88 -2.31 -21.47
CA ALA A 27 4.88 -2.43 -20.00
C ALA A 27 5.45 -1.17 -19.32
N ARG A 28 6.52 -0.58 -19.87
CA ARG A 28 7.11 0.65 -19.36
C ARG A 28 6.17 1.85 -19.53
N ALA A 29 5.52 1.97 -20.68
CA ALA A 29 4.54 3.02 -20.92
C ALA A 29 3.37 2.91 -19.93
N ARG A 30 2.82 1.70 -19.73
CA ARG A 30 1.73 1.45 -18.78
C ARG A 30 2.13 1.83 -17.35
N ARG A 31 3.33 1.45 -16.89
CA ARG A 31 3.82 1.83 -15.56
C ARG A 31 3.93 3.36 -15.41
N ARG A 32 4.47 4.08 -16.41
CA ARG A 32 4.56 5.54 -16.36
C ARG A 32 3.20 6.21 -16.25
N LEU A 33 2.20 5.70 -16.96
CA LEU A 33 0.82 6.20 -16.89
C LEU A 33 0.20 5.97 -15.52
N ILE A 34 0.38 4.80 -14.92
CA ILE A 34 -0.10 4.50 -13.57
C ILE A 34 0.56 5.44 -12.55
N GLN A 35 1.88 5.64 -12.62
CA GLN A 35 2.59 6.55 -11.73
C GLN A 35 2.11 8.00 -11.87
N ALA A 36 1.86 8.45 -13.10
CA ALA A 36 1.28 9.77 -13.35
C ALA A 36 -0.14 9.90 -12.77
N ALA A 37 -0.96 8.87 -12.93
CA ALA A 37 -2.30 8.84 -12.34
C ALA A 37 -2.26 8.94 -10.80
N ILE A 38 -1.37 8.19 -10.14
CA ILE A 38 -1.19 8.24 -8.67
C ILE A 38 -0.80 9.65 -8.22
N ARG A 39 0.16 10.31 -8.89
CA ARG A 39 0.54 11.69 -8.55
C ARG A 39 -0.61 12.66 -8.70
N LEU A 40 -1.30 12.64 -9.83
CA LEU A 40 -2.44 13.53 -10.08
C LEU A 40 -3.60 13.30 -9.11
N LEU A 41 -3.89 12.04 -8.76
CA LEU A 41 -4.88 11.72 -7.72
C LEU A 41 -4.51 12.30 -6.36
N ALA A 42 -3.24 12.16 -5.96
CA ALA A 42 -2.77 12.70 -4.68
C ALA A 42 -2.86 14.23 -4.61
N GLU A 43 -2.70 14.93 -5.75
CA GLU A 43 -2.69 16.38 -5.83
C GLU A 43 -4.05 17.00 -6.09
N ARG A 44 -4.90 16.36 -6.91
CA ARG A 44 -6.09 16.98 -7.49
C ARG A 44 -7.37 16.15 -7.35
N GLY A 45 -7.29 14.97 -6.80
CA GLY A 45 -8.41 14.05 -6.69
C GLY A 45 -8.89 13.49 -8.03
N TYR A 46 -9.98 12.74 -7.94
CA TYR A 46 -10.59 12.12 -9.13
C TYR A 46 -11.07 13.17 -10.14
N THR A 47 -11.85 14.15 -9.71
CA THR A 47 -12.43 15.17 -10.63
C THR A 47 -11.35 15.97 -11.34
N GLY A 48 -10.28 16.36 -10.65
CA GLY A 48 -9.14 17.11 -11.18
C GLY A 48 -8.17 16.29 -12.04
N THR A 49 -8.42 14.98 -12.24
CA THR A 49 -7.56 14.08 -13.02
C THR A 49 -8.25 13.67 -14.32
N THR A 50 -7.64 13.95 -15.48
CA THR A 50 -8.14 13.56 -16.82
C THR A 50 -7.14 12.68 -17.56
N LEU A 51 -7.62 11.89 -18.55
CA LEU A 51 -6.73 11.07 -19.39
C LEU A 51 -5.70 11.92 -20.15
N ALA A 52 -6.04 13.16 -20.53
CA ALA A 52 -5.12 14.08 -21.19
C ALA A 52 -3.99 14.52 -20.24
N GLU A 53 -4.32 14.83 -18.99
CA GLU A 53 -3.33 15.21 -17.97
C GLU A 53 -2.45 14.05 -17.57
N ILE A 54 -3.02 12.83 -17.40
CA ILE A 54 -2.23 11.60 -17.16
C ILE A 54 -1.21 11.39 -18.29
N GLY A 55 -1.64 11.52 -19.54
CA GLY A 55 -0.74 11.41 -20.69
C GLY A 55 0.37 12.44 -20.64
N ARG A 56 0.03 13.71 -20.44
CA ARG A 56 1.00 14.83 -20.36
C ARG A 56 2.01 14.63 -19.23
N GLU A 57 1.52 14.29 -18.02
CA GLU A 57 2.35 14.02 -16.83
C GLU A 57 3.29 12.82 -17.04
N ALA A 58 2.84 11.81 -17.77
CA ALA A 58 3.65 10.66 -18.13
C ALA A 58 4.61 10.94 -19.31
N GLY A 59 4.52 12.11 -19.98
CA GLY A 59 5.25 12.39 -21.23
C GLY A 59 4.80 11.48 -22.38
N LEU A 60 3.50 11.18 -22.47
CA LEU A 60 2.86 10.29 -23.43
C LEU A 60 1.58 10.96 -24.00
N SER A 61 1.09 10.49 -25.13
CA SER A 61 -0.14 11.03 -25.72
C SER A 61 -1.40 10.54 -24.97
N ARG A 62 -2.47 11.36 -25.00
CA ARG A 62 -3.81 10.95 -24.52
C ARG A 62 -4.30 9.66 -25.23
N GLY A 63 -4.03 9.53 -26.53
CA GLY A 63 -4.41 8.34 -27.30
C GLY A 63 -3.76 7.07 -26.76
N LEU A 64 -2.52 7.16 -26.26
CA LEU A 64 -1.84 6.03 -25.64
C LEU A 64 -2.45 5.66 -24.29
N VAL A 65 -2.91 6.64 -23.49
CA VAL A 65 -3.65 6.36 -22.25
C VAL A 65 -4.94 5.60 -22.55
N THR A 66 -5.72 6.08 -23.52
CA THR A 66 -6.95 5.42 -23.97
C THR A 66 -6.68 4.02 -24.54
N HIS A 67 -5.59 3.84 -25.26
CA HIS A 67 -5.17 2.53 -25.78
C HIS A 67 -4.87 1.53 -24.64
N HIS A 68 -4.22 1.97 -23.55
CA HIS A 68 -3.86 1.09 -22.43
C HIS A 68 -5.02 0.77 -21.49
N PHE A 69 -5.94 1.71 -21.27
CA PHE A 69 -6.95 1.58 -20.20
C PHE A 69 -8.40 1.71 -20.70
N GLY A 70 -8.64 2.25 -21.89
CA GLY A 70 -9.99 2.48 -22.41
C GLY A 70 -10.68 3.68 -21.79
N SER A 71 -10.79 3.74 -20.46
CA SER A 71 -11.50 4.78 -19.72
C SER A 71 -10.66 5.39 -18.59
N LYS A 72 -11.13 6.54 -18.06
CA LYS A 72 -10.56 7.15 -16.86
C LYS A 72 -10.65 6.22 -15.65
N ASP A 73 -11.83 5.64 -15.42
CA ASP A 73 -12.07 4.75 -14.28
C ASP A 73 -11.14 3.54 -14.33
N ALA A 74 -10.99 2.89 -15.48
CA ALA A 74 -10.08 1.76 -15.62
C ALA A 74 -8.61 2.15 -15.35
N CYS A 75 -8.19 3.35 -15.74
CA CYS A 75 -6.85 3.87 -15.43
C CYS A 75 -6.68 4.11 -13.91
N ILE A 76 -7.70 4.71 -13.27
CA ILE A 76 -7.67 4.97 -11.82
C ILE A 76 -7.75 3.66 -11.02
N ILE A 77 -8.57 2.69 -11.42
CA ILE A 77 -8.61 1.36 -10.81
C ILE A 77 -7.23 0.68 -10.89
N ALA A 78 -6.55 0.78 -12.04
CA ALA A 78 -5.17 0.27 -12.15
C ALA A 78 -4.17 1.01 -11.23
N ALA A 79 -4.38 2.30 -10.97
CA ALA A 79 -3.59 3.05 -10.00
C ALA A 79 -3.88 2.61 -8.55
N ILE A 80 -5.13 2.36 -8.20
CA ILE A 80 -5.54 1.82 -6.89
C ILE A 80 -4.88 0.45 -6.65
N GLU A 81 -4.88 -0.43 -7.64
CA GLU A 81 -4.23 -1.74 -7.54
C GLU A 81 -2.70 -1.64 -7.37
N GLU A 82 -2.05 -0.69 -8.04
CA GLU A 82 -0.61 -0.45 -7.85
C GLU A 82 -0.30 0.08 -6.45
N ILE A 83 -1.16 0.95 -5.89
CA ILE A 83 -1.04 1.43 -4.50
C ILE A 83 -1.14 0.24 -3.55
N ARG A 84 -2.15 -0.61 -3.72
CA ARG A 84 -2.34 -1.84 -2.93
C ARG A 84 -1.13 -2.77 -3.00
N ALA A 85 -0.67 -3.07 -4.22
CA ALA A 85 0.46 -3.96 -4.43
C ALA A 85 1.76 -3.41 -3.81
N THR A 86 1.96 -2.10 -3.85
CA THR A 86 3.11 -1.44 -3.22
C THR A 86 3.02 -1.53 -1.69
N ALA A 87 1.86 -1.25 -1.11
CA ALA A 87 1.65 -1.41 0.34
C ALA A 87 1.88 -2.86 0.78
N GLN A 88 1.37 -3.83 0.03
CA GLN A 88 1.55 -5.25 0.33
C GLN A 88 3.03 -5.66 0.32
N ARG A 89 3.83 -5.19 -0.64
CA ARG A 89 5.28 -5.46 -0.68
C ARG A 89 5.98 -4.90 0.56
N VAL A 90 5.70 -3.66 0.93
CA VAL A 90 6.28 -3.03 2.12
C VAL A 90 5.93 -3.81 3.40
N PHE A 91 4.66 -4.27 3.53
CA PHE A 91 4.25 -5.08 4.68
C PHE A 91 4.88 -6.47 4.69
N GLN A 92 5.08 -7.09 3.52
CA GLN A 92 5.76 -8.39 3.42
C GLN A 92 7.25 -8.27 3.75
N GLU A 93 7.92 -7.24 3.26
CA GLU A 93 9.32 -6.96 3.58
C GLU A 93 9.53 -6.68 5.07
N GLY A 94 8.60 -5.97 5.72
CA GLY A 94 8.61 -5.75 7.17
C GLY A 94 8.23 -6.97 8.03
N ALA A 95 7.70 -8.03 7.41
CA ALA A 95 7.30 -9.26 8.11
C ALA A 95 8.43 -10.30 8.21
N VAL A 96 9.62 -10.03 7.66
CA VAL A 96 10.75 -10.98 7.57
C VAL A 96 11.42 -11.27 8.92
N ASP A 97 11.03 -10.57 10.00
CA ASP A 97 11.66 -10.68 11.33
C ASP A 97 11.09 -11.80 12.24
N GLY A 98 10.20 -12.66 11.71
CA GLY A 98 9.64 -13.79 12.43
C GLY A 98 8.58 -13.44 13.48
N ARG A 99 8.14 -12.18 13.58
CA ARG A 99 7.06 -11.79 14.50
C ARG A 99 5.74 -12.45 14.13
N ARG A 100 4.98 -12.83 15.16
CA ARG A 100 3.64 -13.42 15.04
C ARG A 100 2.65 -12.64 15.92
N GLY A 101 1.37 -12.92 15.76
CA GLY A 101 0.30 -12.47 16.64
C GLY A 101 0.32 -10.95 16.92
N LEU A 102 0.20 -10.57 18.18
CA LEU A 102 0.17 -9.18 18.63
C LEU A 102 1.46 -8.41 18.31
N ALA A 103 2.62 -9.07 18.34
CA ALA A 103 3.88 -8.41 17.98
C ALA A 103 3.91 -8.00 16.50
N ARG A 104 3.28 -8.78 15.63
CA ARG A 104 3.13 -8.47 14.21
C ARG A 104 2.14 -7.33 13.98
N ILE A 105 1.04 -7.29 14.75
CA ILE A 105 0.08 -6.18 14.72
C ILE A 105 0.73 -4.87 15.19
N ASP A 106 1.52 -4.90 16.26
CA ASP A 106 2.26 -3.73 16.73
C ASP A 106 3.21 -3.18 15.67
N ASN A 107 3.93 -4.07 14.98
CA ASN A 107 4.80 -3.68 13.88
C ASN A 107 4.00 -3.05 12.72
N LEU A 108 2.87 -3.65 12.36
CA LEU A 108 1.96 -3.10 11.35
C LEU A 108 1.48 -1.69 11.73
N ILE A 109 1.07 -1.47 12.98
CA ILE A 109 0.65 -0.16 13.49
C ILE A 109 1.78 0.87 13.31
N ALA A 110 2.99 0.53 13.74
CA ALA A 110 4.15 1.41 13.65
C ALA A 110 4.50 1.75 12.18
N MET A 111 4.54 0.74 11.31
CA MET A 111 4.84 0.91 9.89
C MET A 111 3.74 1.71 9.18
N TYR A 112 2.48 1.38 9.41
CA TYR A 112 1.35 2.03 8.74
C TYR A 112 1.25 3.51 9.11
N ILE A 113 1.20 3.84 10.40
CA ILE A 113 1.12 5.23 10.88
C ILE A 113 2.41 5.98 10.52
N GLY A 114 3.57 5.34 10.68
CA GLY A 114 4.88 5.94 10.34
C GLY A 114 5.00 6.26 8.85
N SER A 115 4.34 5.52 7.97
CA SER A 115 4.34 5.77 6.52
C SER A 115 3.72 7.12 6.14
N ALA A 116 2.86 7.68 6.98
CA ALA A 116 2.29 9.00 6.76
C ALA A 116 3.38 10.08 6.68
N ARG A 117 4.43 10.02 7.54
CA ARG A 117 5.56 10.97 7.52
C ARG A 117 6.32 10.98 6.21
N GLY A 118 6.44 9.82 5.59
CA GLY A 118 7.16 9.70 4.32
C GLY A 118 6.49 10.44 3.17
N GLY A 119 5.28 10.98 3.38
CA GLY A 119 4.55 11.83 2.42
C GLY A 119 4.38 11.16 1.06
N THR A 120 4.44 9.82 1.00
CA THR A 120 4.43 9.15 -0.28
C THR A 120 3.10 9.46 -0.98
N GLN A 121 3.20 9.94 -2.20
CA GLN A 121 2.06 10.17 -3.08
C GLN A 121 1.07 9.00 -3.09
N TYR A 122 1.53 7.77 -2.82
CA TYR A 122 0.72 6.56 -2.75
C TYR A 122 -0.28 6.58 -1.60
N VAL A 123 0.19 6.89 -0.39
CA VAL A 123 -0.66 6.94 0.80
C VAL A 123 -1.68 8.06 0.66
N ARG A 124 -1.24 9.26 0.24
CA ARG A 124 -2.13 10.40 0.02
C ARG A 124 -3.17 10.11 -1.06
N ALA A 125 -2.76 9.53 -2.21
CA ALA A 125 -3.67 9.15 -3.28
C ALA A 125 -4.73 8.16 -2.81
N LEU A 126 -4.37 7.19 -1.96
CA LEU A 126 -5.33 6.23 -1.40
C LEU A 126 -6.42 6.94 -0.60
N TYR A 127 -6.06 7.86 0.31
CA TYR A 127 -7.06 8.58 1.12
C TYR A 127 -7.97 9.46 0.27
N VAL A 128 -7.40 10.16 -0.71
CA VAL A 128 -8.19 10.99 -1.65
C VAL A 128 -9.16 10.13 -2.44
N VAL A 129 -8.72 9.02 -3.03
CA VAL A 129 -9.59 8.10 -3.79
C VAL A 129 -10.66 7.48 -2.91
N MET A 130 -10.37 7.15 -1.65
CA MET A 130 -11.38 6.65 -0.71
C MET A 130 -12.49 7.68 -0.44
N ALA A 131 -12.11 8.95 -0.25
CA ALA A 131 -13.07 10.03 -0.11
C ALA A 131 -13.88 10.24 -1.39
N ASP A 132 -13.22 10.28 -2.55
CA ASP A 132 -13.87 10.42 -3.86
C ASP A 132 -14.84 9.27 -4.16
N ALA A 133 -14.51 8.03 -3.78
CA ALA A 133 -15.39 6.87 -3.97
C ALA A 133 -16.69 6.94 -3.17
N ILE A 134 -16.72 7.73 -2.08
CA ILE A 134 -17.94 7.97 -1.30
C ILE A 134 -18.82 9.02 -1.98
N SER A 135 -18.25 10.00 -2.67
CA SER A 135 -18.94 11.19 -3.19
C SER A 135 -18.88 11.29 -4.73
N GLU A 136 -17.72 11.69 -5.26
CA GLU A 136 -17.55 12.15 -6.66
C GLU A 136 -17.37 11.00 -7.67
N ALA A 137 -16.90 9.83 -7.20
CA ALA A 137 -16.56 8.70 -8.07
C ALA A 137 -17.12 7.36 -7.55
N PRO A 138 -18.48 7.20 -7.47
CA PRO A 138 -19.09 5.96 -6.98
C PRO A 138 -18.68 4.70 -7.76
N SER A 139 -18.26 4.85 -9.01
CA SER A 139 -17.73 3.77 -9.86
C SER A 139 -16.45 3.12 -9.31
N LEU A 140 -15.73 3.81 -8.42
CA LEU A 140 -14.51 3.29 -7.79
C LEU A 140 -14.77 2.51 -6.48
N ARG A 141 -16.01 2.49 -5.98
CA ARG A 141 -16.37 1.86 -4.68
C ARG A 141 -15.96 0.41 -4.60
N GLU A 142 -16.19 -0.36 -5.66
CA GLU A 142 -15.85 -1.78 -5.69
C GLU A 142 -14.33 -1.99 -5.58
N ALA A 143 -13.55 -1.22 -6.33
CA ALA A 143 -12.08 -1.29 -6.28
C ALA A 143 -11.56 -0.89 -4.88
N VAL A 144 -12.10 0.17 -4.28
CA VAL A 144 -11.73 0.59 -2.92
C VAL A 144 -12.16 -0.47 -1.89
N ALA A 145 -13.37 -1.02 -2.00
CA ALA A 145 -13.85 -2.08 -1.11
C ALA A 145 -12.97 -3.33 -1.19
N HIS A 146 -12.51 -3.68 -2.39
CA HIS A 146 -11.56 -4.78 -2.58
C HIS A 146 -10.23 -4.54 -1.85
N VAL A 147 -9.64 -3.34 -1.97
CA VAL A 147 -8.41 -2.97 -1.25
C VAL A 147 -8.59 -3.08 0.26
N ASN A 148 -9.72 -2.60 0.79
CA ASN A 148 -10.06 -2.69 2.20
C ASN A 148 -10.17 -4.15 2.65
N GLU A 149 -10.84 -4.99 1.86
CA GLU A 149 -11.03 -6.40 2.21
C GLU A 149 -9.70 -7.18 2.21
N VAL A 150 -8.82 -6.92 1.25
CA VAL A 150 -7.46 -7.50 1.25
C VAL A 150 -6.70 -7.09 2.52
N PHE A 151 -6.77 -5.83 2.92
CA PHE A 151 -6.10 -5.36 4.14
C PHE A 151 -6.69 -6.01 5.41
N ARG A 152 -8.03 -6.07 5.53
CA ARG A 152 -8.71 -6.76 6.64
C ARG A 152 -8.41 -8.25 6.69
N SER A 153 -8.25 -8.90 5.54
CA SER A 153 -7.84 -10.31 5.48
C SER A 153 -6.47 -10.56 6.11
N HIS A 154 -5.51 -9.66 5.88
CA HIS A 154 -4.21 -9.73 6.54
C HIS A 154 -4.31 -9.49 8.05
N LEU A 155 -5.13 -8.52 8.48
CA LEU A 155 -5.38 -8.29 9.91
C LEU A 155 -6.02 -9.49 10.58
N ARG A 156 -7.03 -10.11 9.96
CA ARG A 156 -7.65 -11.35 10.49
C ARG A 156 -6.64 -12.48 10.64
N ALA A 157 -5.72 -12.64 9.68
CA ALA A 157 -4.67 -13.65 9.78
C ALA A 157 -3.73 -13.40 10.96
N MET A 158 -3.32 -12.14 11.20
CA MET A 158 -2.48 -11.78 12.36
C MET A 158 -3.22 -11.98 13.70
N LEU A 159 -4.52 -11.65 13.75
CA LEU A 159 -5.35 -11.90 14.91
C LEU A 159 -5.55 -13.39 15.17
N ALA A 160 -5.71 -14.21 14.13
CA ALA A 160 -5.79 -15.67 14.24
C ALA A 160 -4.48 -16.26 14.80
N GLU A 161 -3.32 -15.77 14.35
CA GLU A 161 -2.02 -16.13 14.93
C GLU A 161 -1.98 -15.80 16.44
N ALA A 162 -2.51 -14.65 16.87
CA ALA A 162 -2.56 -14.26 18.27
C ALA A 162 -3.49 -15.16 19.13
N VAL A 163 -4.58 -15.65 18.53
CA VAL A 163 -5.44 -16.68 19.18
C VAL A 163 -4.70 -18.00 19.30
N GLU A 164 -4.05 -18.48 18.24
CA GLU A 164 -3.28 -19.72 18.24
C GLU A 164 -2.16 -19.70 19.29
N ASP A 165 -1.49 -18.56 19.44
CA ASP A 165 -0.39 -18.36 20.38
C ASP A 165 -0.89 -18.07 21.83
N GLY A 166 -2.23 -18.04 22.05
CA GLY A 166 -2.85 -17.80 23.36
C GLY A 166 -2.71 -16.36 23.88
N GLU A 167 -2.36 -15.41 23.01
CA GLU A 167 -2.19 -14.00 23.37
C GLU A 167 -3.53 -13.26 23.56
N ILE A 168 -4.60 -13.73 22.87
CA ILE A 168 -5.96 -13.19 22.96
C ILE A 168 -6.99 -14.33 23.08
N PRO A 169 -8.20 -14.07 23.62
CA PRO A 169 -9.23 -15.08 23.82
C PRO A 169 -9.64 -15.80 22.52
N PRO A 170 -9.95 -17.12 22.57
CA PRO A 170 -10.31 -17.89 21.39
C PRO A 170 -11.68 -17.50 20.78
N ASP A 171 -12.52 -16.83 21.53
CA ASP A 171 -13.83 -16.33 21.12
C ASP A 171 -13.80 -14.88 20.57
N THR A 172 -12.59 -14.34 20.36
CA THR A 172 -12.41 -12.99 19.78
C THR A 172 -13.02 -12.90 18.39
N ASP A 173 -13.90 -11.90 18.16
CA ASP A 173 -14.43 -11.61 16.82
C ASP A 173 -13.32 -10.99 15.94
N LEU A 174 -12.65 -11.85 15.16
CA LEU A 174 -11.55 -11.44 14.29
C LEU A 174 -12.00 -10.46 13.19
N ALA A 175 -13.24 -10.58 12.72
CA ALA A 175 -13.75 -9.72 11.65
C ALA A 175 -14.02 -8.30 12.15
N ALA A 176 -14.71 -8.16 13.28
CA ALA A 176 -14.98 -6.87 13.90
C ALA A 176 -13.67 -6.16 14.32
N ASN A 177 -12.75 -6.90 14.94
CA ASN A 177 -11.45 -6.33 15.37
C ASN A 177 -10.57 -5.91 14.19
N ALA A 178 -10.60 -6.63 13.06
CA ALA A 178 -9.90 -6.20 11.85
C ALA A 178 -10.44 -4.87 11.32
N VAL A 179 -11.76 -4.65 11.35
CA VAL A 179 -12.38 -3.36 10.96
C VAL A 179 -11.97 -2.24 11.93
N LEU A 180 -11.97 -2.51 13.24
CA LEU A 180 -11.59 -1.52 14.26
C LEU A 180 -10.11 -1.11 14.13
N VAL A 181 -9.21 -2.07 13.97
CA VAL A 181 -7.77 -1.79 13.79
C VAL A 181 -7.55 -0.99 12.50
N GLU A 182 -8.16 -1.38 11.38
CA GLU A 182 -8.09 -0.63 10.13
C GLU A 182 -8.60 0.81 10.30
N GLY A 183 -9.74 0.98 10.97
CA GLY A 183 -10.35 2.29 11.25
C GLY A 183 -9.44 3.18 12.10
N LEU A 184 -8.83 2.62 13.14
CA LEU A 184 -7.86 3.32 13.99
C LEU A 184 -6.66 3.82 13.19
N LEU A 185 -6.03 2.94 12.40
CA LEU A 185 -4.87 3.28 11.57
C LEU A 185 -5.19 4.41 10.60
N ARG A 186 -6.31 4.31 9.92
CA ARG A 186 -6.75 5.31 8.94
C ARG A 186 -7.15 6.62 9.58
N GLY A 187 -7.84 6.56 10.71
CA GLY A 187 -8.24 7.75 11.43
C GLY A 187 -7.05 8.59 11.89
N VAL A 188 -6.01 7.95 12.44
CA VAL A 188 -4.78 8.64 12.86
C VAL A 188 -4.08 9.29 11.67
N CYS A 189 -3.91 8.55 10.56
CA CYS A 189 -3.26 9.11 9.37
C CYS A 189 -4.08 10.24 8.75
N LEU A 190 -5.41 10.15 8.72
CA LEU A 190 -6.27 11.21 8.19
C LEU A 190 -6.14 12.49 9.01
N GLN A 191 -6.11 12.39 10.35
CA GLN A 191 -5.89 13.53 11.23
C GLN A 191 -4.52 14.16 10.96
N TRP A 192 -3.47 13.36 10.83
CA TRP A 192 -2.15 13.88 10.54
C TRP A 192 -2.06 14.56 9.17
N PHE A 193 -2.71 14.03 8.12
CA PHE A 193 -2.72 14.67 6.80
C PHE A 193 -3.42 16.03 6.81
N THR A 194 -4.35 16.24 7.73
CA THR A 194 -5.09 17.51 7.87
C THR A 194 -4.42 18.49 8.85
N ASP A 195 -3.65 17.99 9.82
CA ASP A 195 -3.02 18.84 10.85
C ASP A 195 -1.68 18.22 11.33
N PRO A 196 -0.65 18.21 10.46
CA PRO A 196 0.62 17.53 10.76
C PRO A 196 1.40 18.18 11.91
N ASP A 197 1.16 19.46 12.19
CA ASP A 197 1.88 20.20 13.23
C ASP A 197 1.36 19.89 14.64
N ARG A 198 0.12 19.40 14.76
CA ARG A 198 -0.52 19.10 16.06
C ARG A 198 -0.65 17.62 16.37
N VAL A 199 -0.44 16.73 15.39
CA VAL A 199 -0.53 15.28 15.58
C VAL A 199 0.86 14.68 15.74
N ASP A 200 1.23 14.32 16.96
CA ASP A 200 2.46 13.55 17.24
C ASP A 200 2.24 12.08 16.87
N LEU A 201 2.79 11.68 15.71
CA LEU A 201 2.67 10.29 15.21
C LEU A 201 3.35 9.27 16.13
N ASP A 202 4.45 9.62 16.82
CA ASP A 202 5.11 8.65 17.70
C ASP A 202 4.29 8.41 18.95
N ALA A 203 3.68 9.46 19.51
CA ALA A 203 2.73 9.31 20.61
C ALA A 203 1.48 8.52 20.14
N ALA A 204 0.96 8.81 18.95
CA ALA A 204 -0.19 8.11 18.38
C ALA A 204 0.09 6.61 18.13
N ILE A 205 1.30 6.27 17.64
CA ILE A 205 1.72 4.86 17.47
C ILE A 205 1.70 4.13 18.81
N ARG A 206 2.34 4.69 19.85
CA ARG A 206 2.38 4.05 21.17
C ARG A 206 0.98 3.91 21.77
N ALA A 207 0.14 4.91 21.66
CA ALA A 207 -1.25 4.86 22.12
C ALA A 207 -2.08 3.82 21.37
N ALA A 208 -1.94 3.75 20.04
CA ALA A 208 -2.63 2.77 19.20
C ALA A 208 -2.24 1.33 19.56
N GLN A 209 -0.95 1.04 19.73
CA GLN A 209 -0.44 -0.26 20.16
C GLN A 209 -1.00 -0.65 21.52
N HIS A 210 -0.98 0.29 22.48
CA HIS A 210 -1.53 0.06 23.82
C HIS A 210 -3.05 -0.22 23.77
N MET A 211 -3.82 0.58 23.06
CA MET A 211 -5.27 0.43 22.94
C MET A 211 -5.65 -0.89 22.27
N VAL A 212 -4.97 -1.28 21.19
CA VAL A 212 -5.24 -2.55 20.50
C VAL A 212 -4.94 -3.73 21.43
N ARG A 213 -3.80 -3.74 22.11
CA ARG A 213 -3.45 -4.81 23.07
C ARG A 213 -4.45 -4.88 24.23
N ALA A 214 -4.77 -3.75 24.87
CA ALA A 214 -5.70 -3.70 25.97
C ALA A 214 -7.12 -4.12 25.56
N GLY A 215 -7.60 -3.67 24.42
CA GLY A 215 -8.92 -4.02 23.89
C GLY A 215 -9.06 -5.51 23.53
N LEU A 216 -8.01 -6.11 22.98
CA LEU A 216 -8.01 -7.53 22.64
C LEU A 216 -7.88 -8.44 23.87
N ALA A 217 -7.06 -8.05 24.88
CA ALA A 217 -6.89 -8.82 26.10
C ALA A 217 -8.12 -8.76 27.03
N ALA A 218 -8.92 -7.68 26.95
CA ALA A 218 -10.04 -7.40 27.86
C ALA A 218 -11.40 -7.86 27.35
N GLN A 219 -11.50 -8.62 26.26
CA GLN A 219 -12.80 -9.11 25.78
C GLN A 219 -13.30 -10.25 26.69
N PRO A 220 -14.21 -10.00 27.65
CA PRO A 220 -14.86 -11.08 28.37
C PRO A 220 -15.79 -11.81 27.41
N SER A 221 -15.81 -13.15 27.50
CA SER A 221 -16.82 -13.95 26.78
C SER A 221 -18.21 -13.36 26.99
N PRO A 222 -19.04 -13.24 25.95
CA PRO A 222 -20.42 -12.80 26.11
C PRO A 222 -21.08 -13.73 27.14
N ARG A 223 -21.53 -13.17 28.28
CA ARG A 223 -22.31 -13.92 29.24
C ARG A 223 -23.62 -14.27 28.54
N THR A 224 -23.79 -15.55 28.22
CA THR A 224 -25.05 -16.15 27.82
C THR A 224 -26.11 -15.95 28.90
#